data_1e5ee04cbdbc00db0cfc85879a0aa45a
#
_entry.id   1e5ee04cbdbc00db0cfc85879a0aa45a
#
_cell.length_a   1.000
_cell.length_b   1.000
_cell.length_c   1.000
_cell.angle_alpha   90.00
_cell.angle_beta   90.00
_cell.angle_gamma   90.00
#
_symmetry.space_group_name_H-M   'P 1'
#
loop_
_entity.id
_entity.type
_entity.pdbx_description
1 polymer ?
#
loop_
_entity_poly.entity_id
_entity_poly.type
_entity_poly.pdbx_seq_one_letter_code
_entity_poly.pdbx_strand_id
1 'polypeptide(L)'
;MARIHPTAQIDAGAQLGEDVEVAAYALIGAHVRIGEGCRIGPHCVIEGHTTIGRNNRIAQASSIGSPPQDKKYAGEPTRLEIGDSNTIREFCTINTGTVQDAGVTRIGDDNWIMAYVHIAHDCQVGSHTIMANLTQLAGHVHLGDWVVVGGMSGLHQFVRVGAHAMIGFQSRLSQDLPPFVVVAGNPAEAQGINAEGLRRCGFSPERIAAVKQMHRLLYRRGLTLEDAAREIGQMPEAQTESAADIRQMLDFLGSAQRGIVR
;
A
#
# COMPACT_ATOMS: atom_id res chain seq x y z
N MET A 1 -21.05 -22.06 -6.31
CA MET A 1 -20.96 -22.48 -4.87
C MET A 1 -19.50 -22.51 -4.43
N ALA A 2 -19.22 -22.12 -3.17
CA ALA A 2 -17.87 -22.20 -2.63
C ALA A 2 -17.36 -23.65 -2.60
N ARG A 3 -16.07 -23.85 -2.89
CA ARG A 3 -15.37 -25.13 -2.82
C ARG A 3 -14.48 -25.14 -1.57
N ILE A 4 -14.90 -25.84 -0.53
CA ILE A 4 -14.24 -25.86 0.78
C ILE A 4 -13.61 -27.22 0.99
N HIS A 5 -12.29 -27.22 1.30
CA HIS A 5 -11.59 -28.47 1.65
C HIS A 5 -12.15 -29.04 2.99
N PRO A 6 -12.35 -30.37 3.11
CA PRO A 6 -12.96 -30.96 4.32
C PRO A 6 -12.24 -30.67 5.63
N THR A 7 -10.96 -30.32 5.61
CA THR A 7 -10.17 -29.96 6.81
C THR A 7 -10.13 -28.46 7.09
N ALA A 8 -10.74 -27.61 6.25
CA ALA A 8 -10.86 -26.19 6.54
C ALA A 8 -11.91 -25.96 7.62
N GLN A 9 -11.70 -24.98 8.48
CA GLN A 9 -12.64 -24.60 9.53
C GLN A 9 -13.23 -23.23 9.20
N ILE A 10 -14.54 -23.19 8.98
CA ILE A 10 -15.27 -21.98 8.65
C ILE A 10 -16.29 -21.73 9.75
N ASP A 11 -16.15 -20.62 10.47
CA ASP A 11 -17.11 -20.26 11.51
C ASP A 11 -18.48 -19.92 10.92
N ALA A 12 -19.56 -20.24 11.66
CA ALA A 12 -20.93 -20.13 11.18
C ALA A 12 -21.35 -18.71 10.76
N GLY A 13 -20.68 -17.66 11.24
CA GLY A 13 -20.96 -16.27 10.87
C GLY A 13 -20.23 -15.81 9.60
N ALA A 14 -19.26 -16.58 9.09
CA ALA A 14 -18.50 -16.24 7.91
C ALA A 14 -19.39 -16.19 6.64
N GLN A 15 -19.12 -15.23 5.78
CA GLN A 15 -19.84 -15.07 4.50
C GLN A 15 -18.89 -15.27 3.34
N LEU A 16 -19.11 -16.31 2.56
CA LEU A 16 -18.32 -16.64 1.37
C LEU A 16 -19.17 -16.43 0.11
N GLY A 17 -18.64 -15.66 -0.82
CA GLY A 17 -19.23 -15.46 -2.14
C GLY A 17 -19.22 -16.70 -3.01
N GLU A 18 -19.76 -16.58 -4.23
CA GLU A 18 -19.76 -17.68 -5.19
C GLU A 18 -18.33 -18.00 -5.63
N ASP A 19 -18.11 -19.28 -5.94
CA ASP A 19 -16.83 -19.81 -6.47
C ASP A 19 -15.58 -19.48 -5.62
N VAL A 20 -15.77 -19.19 -4.31
CA VAL A 20 -14.67 -19.10 -3.36
C VAL A 20 -14.05 -20.49 -3.15
N GLU A 21 -12.74 -20.59 -3.25
CA GLU A 21 -11.98 -21.80 -2.95
C GLU A 21 -11.25 -21.65 -1.63
N VAL A 22 -11.47 -22.56 -0.68
CA VAL A 22 -10.77 -22.60 0.61
C VAL A 22 -10.01 -23.91 0.73
N ALA A 23 -8.68 -23.82 0.83
CA ALA A 23 -7.79 -24.98 0.86
C ALA A 23 -7.70 -25.60 2.27
N ALA A 24 -6.95 -26.69 2.36
CA ALA A 24 -6.79 -27.49 3.58
C ALA A 24 -6.28 -26.66 4.78
N TYR A 25 -6.85 -26.93 5.95
CA TYR A 25 -6.44 -26.34 7.24
C TYR A 25 -6.50 -24.81 7.30
N ALA A 26 -7.22 -24.15 6.40
CA ALA A 26 -7.52 -22.74 6.54
C ALA A 26 -8.56 -22.51 7.62
N LEU A 27 -8.44 -21.40 8.37
CA LEU A 27 -9.35 -20.97 9.42
C LEU A 27 -9.98 -19.64 8.99
N ILE A 28 -11.34 -19.60 8.95
CA ILE A 28 -12.09 -18.39 8.57
C ILE A 28 -13.03 -18.02 9.72
N GLY A 29 -12.79 -16.86 10.35
CA GLY A 29 -13.52 -16.39 11.52
C GLY A 29 -14.92 -15.88 11.22
N ALA A 30 -15.75 -15.79 12.26
CA ALA A 30 -17.19 -15.52 12.18
C ALA A 30 -17.57 -14.15 11.57
N HIS A 31 -16.69 -13.15 11.64
CA HIS A 31 -16.94 -11.80 11.13
C HIS A 31 -16.30 -11.52 9.77
N VAL A 32 -15.79 -12.57 9.12
CA VAL A 32 -15.11 -12.48 7.82
C VAL A 32 -16.12 -12.52 6.67
N ARG A 33 -15.91 -11.67 5.69
CA ARG A 33 -16.63 -11.65 4.43
C ARG A 33 -15.66 -11.76 3.28
N ILE A 34 -15.86 -12.72 2.38
CA ILE A 34 -14.99 -12.95 1.22
C ILE A 34 -15.84 -12.90 -0.05
N GLY A 35 -15.48 -12.00 -0.96
CA GLY A 35 -16.15 -11.84 -2.25
C GLY A 35 -15.94 -13.04 -3.19
N GLU A 36 -16.68 -13.04 -4.28
CA GLU A 36 -16.70 -14.13 -5.27
C GLU A 36 -15.32 -14.38 -5.92
N GLY A 37 -15.06 -15.60 -6.35
CA GLY A 37 -13.87 -15.99 -7.12
C GLY A 37 -12.56 -15.97 -6.35
N CYS A 38 -12.57 -15.70 -5.03
CA CYS A 38 -11.37 -15.69 -4.20
C CYS A 38 -10.80 -17.09 -3.98
N ARG A 39 -9.47 -17.18 -3.84
CA ARG A 39 -8.75 -18.40 -3.54
C ARG A 39 -7.93 -18.23 -2.28
N ILE A 40 -8.24 -19.04 -1.26
CA ILE A 40 -7.58 -19.04 0.04
C ILE A 40 -6.70 -20.29 0.16
N GLY A 41 -5.40 -20.08 0.27
CA GLY A 41 -4.40 -21.13 0.38
C GLY A 41 -4.47 -21.92 1.69
N PRO A 42 -3.76 -23.04 1.78
CA PRO A 42 -3.76 -23.86 2.99
C PRO A 42 -3.10 -23.14 4.17
N HIS A 43 -3.57 -23.48 5.39
CA HIS A 43 -3.07 -22.92 6.64
C HIS A 43 -3.19 -21.39 6.76
N CYS A 44 -4.01 -20.73 5.95
CA CYS A 44 -4.34 -19.32 6.15
C CYS A 44 -5.23 -19.15 7.37
N VAL A 45 -5.01 -18.09 8.13
CA VAL A 45 -5.91 -17.64 9.19
C VAL A 45 -6.48 -16.29 8.76
N ILE A 46 -7.79 -16.22 8.58
CA ILE A 46 -8.50 -14.99 8.27
C ILE A 46 -9.51 -14.74 9.37
N GLU A 47 -9.36 -13.64 10.09
CA GLU A 47 -10.13 -13.38 11.32
C GLU A 47 -10.50 -11.89 11.46
N GLY A 48 -11.03 -11.51 12.62
CA GLY A 48 -11.46 -10.15 12.90
C GLY A 48 -12.61 -9.70 11.99
N HIS A 49 -12.95 -8.42 12.01
CA HIS A 49 -13.92 -7.81 11.11
C HIS A 49 -13.28 -7.53 9.74
N THR A 50 -13.02 -8.59 9.00
CA THR A 50 -12.29 -8.53 7.72
C THR A 50 -13.25 -8.68 6.54
N THR A 51 -13.18 -7.73 5.62
CA THR A 51 -13.89 -7.80 4.33
C THR A 51 -12.86 -7.88 3.21
N ILE A 52 -12.98 -8.91 2.37
CA ILE A 52 -12.14 -9.15 1.20
C ILE A 52 -13.04 -9.08 -0.04
N GLY A 53 -12.67 -8.25 -1.00
CA GLY A 53 -13.36 -8.11 -2.28
C GLY A 53 -13.28 -9.36 -3.14
N ARG A 54 -13.44 -9.20 -4.45
CA ARG A 54 -13.53 -10.30 -5.42
C ARG A 54 -12.19 -10.69 -6.00
N ASN A 55 -12.08 -11.93 -6.48
CA ASN A 55 -10.95 -12.44 -7.28
C ASN A 55 -9.57 -12.33 -6.59
N ASN A 56 -9.53 -12.23 -5.26
CA ASN A 56 -8.28 -12.20 -4.51
C ASN A 56 -7.64 -13.59 -4.44
N ARG A 57 -6.32 -13.62 -4.44
CA ARG A 57 -5.51 -14.84 -4.27
C ARG A 57 -4.64 -14.68 -3.04
N ILE A 58 -4.91 -15.47 -2.00
CA ILE A 58 -4.15 -15.46 -0.75
C ILE A 58 -3.40 -16.80 -0.67
N ALA A 59 -2.08 -16.76 -0.71
CA ALA A 59 -1.23 -17.95 -0.64
C ALA A 59 -1.14 -18.48 0.81
N GLN A 60 -0.54 -19.64 0.97
CA GLN A 60 -0.51 -20.39 2.22
C GLN A 60 0.09 -19.64 3.42
N ALA A 61 -0.35 -20.02 4.61
CA ALA A 61 0.20 -19.60 5.90
C ALA A 61 0.21 -18.08 6.13
N SER A 62 -0.70 -17.35 5.51
CA SER A 62 -0.88 -15.91 5.75
C SER A 62 -1.88 -15.67 6.89
N SER A 63 -1.61 -14.64 7.70
CA SER A 63 -2.46 -14.20 8.82
C SER A 63 -3.10 -12.85 8.45
N ILE A 64 -4.39 -12.85 8.22
CA ILE A 64 -5.15 -11.73 7.67
C ILE A 64 -6.23 -11.30 8.66
N GLY A 65 -6.21 -10.02 9.08
CA GLY A 65 -7.22 -9.47 9.99
C GLY A 65 -6.96 -9.76 11.46
N SER A 66 -5.77 -10.21 11.81
CA SER A 66 -5.37 -10.40 13.20
C SER A 66 -5.33 -9.06 13.96
N PRO A 67 -5.49 -9.09 15.29
CA PRO A 67 -5.41 -7.91 16.13
C PRO A 67 -4.15 -7.09 15.90
N PRO A 68 -4.22 -5.74 16.03
CA PRO A 68 -3.06 -4.87 15.98
C PRO A 68 -1.95 -5.29 16.94
N GLN A 69 -0.70 -5.17 16.51
CA GLN A 69 0.48 -5.37 17.37
C GLN A 69 0.81 -4.10 18.19
N ASP A 70 -0.21 -3.31 18.51
CA ASP A 70 -0.10 -2.13 19.37
C ASP A 70 -0.56 -2.48 20.79
N LYS A 71 0.28 -2.17 21.79
CA LYS A 71 -0.02 -2.40 23.22
C LYS A 71 -1.25 -1.64 23.72
N LYS A 72 -1.70 -0.61 23.01
CA LYS A 72 -2.89 0.18 23.34
C LYS A 72 -4.19 -0.49 22.93
N TYR A 73 -4.12 -1.46 22.00
CA TYR A 73 -5.31 -2.18 21.53
C TYR A 73 -5.88 -3.02 22.68
N ALA A 74 -7.15 -2.85 22.94
CA ALA A 74 -7.86 -3.49 24.05
C ALA A 74 -8.99 -4.45 23.60
N GLY A 75 -8.99 -4.86 22.31
CA GLY A 75 -9.99 -5.77 21.76
C GLY A 75 -11.16 -5.07 21.07
N GLU A 76 -11.00 -3.82 20.68
CA GLU A 76 -12.05 -3.05 19.98
C GLU A 76 -12.36 -3.66 18.60
N PRO A 77 -13.61 -3.57 18.12
CA PRO A 77 -14.05 -4.19 16.86
C PRO A 77 -13.59 -3.35 15.63
N THR A 78 -12.29 -3.20 15.47
CA THR A 78 -11.68 -2.53 14.33
C THR A 78 -11.63 -3.45 13.10
N ARG A 79 -11.42 -2.87 11.92
CA ARG A 79 -11.66 -3.54 10.65
C ARG A 79 -10.41 -3.65 9.77
N LEU A 80 -10.49 -4.62 8.84
CA LEU A 80 -9.63 -4.71 7.66
C LEU A 80 -10.51 -4.77 6.42
N GLU A 81 -10.21 -3.94 5.44
CA GLU A 81 -10.88 -3.88 4.15
C GLU A 81 -9.86 -4.12 3.04
N ILE A 82 -10.04 -5.17 2.24
CA ILE A 82 -9.20 -5.51 1.08
C ILE A 82 -10.09 -5.44 -0.15
N GLY A 83 -9.66 -4.71 -1.17
CA GLY A 83 -10.34 -4.58 -2.46
C GLY A 83 -10.29 -5.84 -3.31
N ASP A 84 -10.40 -5.66 -4.61
CA ASP A 84 -10.51 -6.73 -5.60
C ASP A 84 -9.15 -7.12 -6.21
N SER A 85 -9.03 -8.35 -6.71
CA SER A 85 -7.95 -8.82 -7.58
C SER A 85 -6.53 -8.78 -7.01
N ASN A 86 -6.38 -8.68 -5.70
CA ASN A 86 -5.05 -8.68 -5.07
C ASN A 86 -4.43 -10.08 -5.06
N THR A 87 -3.11 -10.13 -5.20
CA THR A 87 -2.32 -11.33 -4.97
C THR A 87 -1.47 -11.14 -3.71
N ILE A 88 -1.80 -11.89 -2.67
CA ILE A 88 -1.09 -11.91 -1.38
C ILE A 88 -0.35 -13.25 -1.31
N ARG A 89 0.97 -13.17 -1.30
CA ARG A 89 1.83 -14.34 -1.26
C ARG A 89 1.92 -14.90 0.18
N GLU A 90 2.68 -15.95 0.30
CA GLU A 90 2.80 -16.76 1.52
C GLU A 90 3.41 -15.99 2.69
N PHE A 91 3.00 -16.38 3.91
CA PHE A 91 3.52 -15.86 5.19
C PHE A 91 3.34 -14.33 5.38
N CYS A 92 2.39 -13.73 4.72
CA CYS A 92 2.06 -12.33 4.94
C CYS A 92 1.26 -12.15 6.23
N THR A 93 1.43 -11.00 6.88
CA THR A 93 0.64 -10.60 8.05
C THR A 93 0.02 -9.24 7.83
N ILE A 94 -1.31 -9.14 8.02
CA ILE A 94 -2.08 -7.91 7.82
C ILE A 94 -3.01 -7.73 9.02
N ASN A 95 -2.85 -6.63 9.75
CA ASN A 95 -3.61 -6.36 10.95
C ASN A 95 -4.86 -5.47 10.68
N THR A 96 -5.86 -5.56 11.55
CA THR A 96 -6.97 -4.60 11.58
C THR A 96 -6.49 -3.21 12.04
N GLY A 97 -7.34 -2.18 11.96
CA GLY A 97 -7.04 -0.84 12.44
C GLY A 97 -7.10 -0.70 13.96
N THR A 98 -6.96 0.53 14.47
CA THR A 98 -7.10 0.89 15.88
C THR A 98 -8.09 2.04 16.06
N VAL A 99 -8.69 2.16 17.25
CA VAL A 99 -9.62 3.26 17.55
C VAL A 99 -8.94 4.60 17.72
N GLN A 100 -7.61 4.64 17.73
CA GLN A 100 -6.82 5.86 17.80
C GLN A 100 -6.76 6.58 16.43
N ASP A 101 -7.19 5.93 15.36
CA ASP A 101 -7.32 6.48 14.02
C ASP A 101 -8.72 6.14 13.44
N ALA A 102 -8.82 5.87 12.15
CA ALA A 102 -10.08 5.55 11.48
C ALA A 102 -10.69 4.17 11.85
N GLY A 103 -10.00 3.38 12.65
CA GLY A 103 -10.44 2.03 13.05
C GLY A 103 -10.38 1.02 11.90
N VAL A 104 -9.61 1.30 10.85
CA VAL A 104 -9.58 0.43 9.67
C VAL A 104 -8.25 0.50 8.94
N THR A 105 -7.70 -0.69 8.65
CA THR A 105 -6.64 -0.88 7.66
C THR A 105 -7.28 -1.13 6.30
N ARG A 106 -6.80 -0.46 5.24
CA ARG A 106 -7.32 -0.61 3.87
C ARG A 106 -6.24 -1.00 2.88
N ILE A 107 -6.61 -1.87 1.98
CA ILE A 107 -5.81 -2.26 0.81
C ILE A 107 -6.73 -2.14 -0.41
N GLY A 108 -6.31 -1.38 -1.41
CA GLY A 108 -7.03 -1.18 -2.67
C GLY A 108 -7.03 -2.42 -3.56
N ASP A 109 -7.10 -2.21 -4.85
CA ASP A 109 -7.26 -3.25 -5.86
C ASP A 109 -5.95 -3.57 -6.57
N ASP A 110 -5.88 -4.79 -7.14
CA ASP A 110 -4.81 -5.23 -8.06
C ASP A 110 -3.39 -5.04 -7.50
N ASN A 111 -3.21 -5.30 -6.21
CA ASN A 111 -1.90 -5.22 -5.56
C ASN A 111 -1.15 -6.56 -5.64
N TRP A 112 0.16 -6.50 -5.80
CA TRP A 112 1.07 -7.64 -5.75
C TRP A 112 1.90 -7.60 -4.47
N ILE A 113 1.47 -8.36 -3.46
CA ILE A 113 2.07 -8.42 -2.12
C ILE A 113 2.86 -9.71 -2.01
N MET A 114 4.20 -9.60 -2.05
CA MET A 114 5.07 -10.77 -2.05
C MET A 114 5.23 -11.37 -0.65
N ALA A 115 5.95 -12.49 -0.57
CA ALA A 115 6.07 -13.28 0.65
C ALA A 115 6.70 -12.49 1.82
N TYR A 116 6.22 -12.80 3.03
CA TYR A 116 6.68 -12.21 4.30
C TYR A 116 6.46 -10.69 4.44
N VAL A 117 5.56 -10.11 3.65
CA VAL A 117 5.19 -8.70 3.82
C VAL A 117 4.35 -8.55 5.08
N HIS A 118 4.64 -7.50 5.86
CA HIS A 118 3.83 -7.08 6.98
C HIS A 118 3.15 -5.74 6.71
N ILE A 119 1.84 -5.68 6.91
CA ILE A 119 1.04 -4.46 6.87
C ILE A 119 0.41 -4.29 8.25
N ALA A 120 0.93 -3.31 9.02
CA ALA A 120 0.44 -3.02 10.35
C ALA A 120 -0.93 -2.30 10.31
N HIS A 121 -1.46 -2.06 11.50
CA HIS A 121 -2.74 -1.39 11.73
C HIS A 121 -2.82 0.01 11.09
N ASP A 122 -4.01 0.40 10.69
CA ASP A 122 -4.33 1.73 10.14
C ASP A 122 -3.57 2.10 8.86
N CYS A 123 -2.84 1.17 8.24
CA CYS A 123 -2.24 1.40 6.93
C CYS A 123 -3.32 1.62 5.88
N GLN A 124 -3.05 2.55 4.95
CA GLN A 124 -3.88 2.82 3.79
C GLN A 124 -3.05 2.56 2.53
N VAL A 125 -3.29 1.45 1.88
CA VAL A 125 -2.59 1.02 0.67
C VAL A 125 -3.49 1.25 -0.53
N GLY A 126 -3.02 2.00 -1.51
CA GLY A 126 -3.71 2.25 -2.77
C GLY A 126 -3.80 1.01 -3.65
N SER A 127 -4.05 1.22 -4.92
CA SER A 127 -4.19 0.17 -5.93
C SER A 127 -2.95 0.02 -6.80
N HIS A 128 -2.79 -1.16 -7.44
CA HIS A 128 -1.69 -1.48 -8.36
C HIS A 128 -0.31 -1.39 -7.72
N THR A 129 -0.19 -1.53 -6.40
CA THR A 129 1.11 -1.48 -5.71
C THR A 129 1.86 -2.80 -5.80
N ILE A 130 3.18 -2.72 -5.75
CA ILE A 130 4.06 -3.90 -5.65
C ILE A 130 4.87 -3.78 -4.37
N MET A 131 4.70 -4.72 -3.47
CA MET A 131 5.52 -4.86 -2.25
C MET A 131 6.35 -6.13 -2.34
N ALA A 132 7.66 -5.97 -2.52
CA ALA A 132 8.57 -7.11 -2.62
C ALA A 132 8.80 -7.79 -1.26
N ASN A 133 9.39 -8.97 -1.28
CA ASN A 133 9.58 -9.83 -0.11
C ASN A 133 10.14 -9.08 1.11
N LEU A 134 9.60 -9.37 2.28
CA LEU A 134 10.05 -8.80 3.57
C LEU A 134 9.85 -7.29 3.71
N THR A 135 9.01 -6.67 2.89
CA THR A 135 8.60 -5.26 3.11
C THR A 135 7.81 -5.14 4.42
N GLN A 136 8.12 -4.13 5.22
CA GLN A 136 7.50 -3.88 6.52
C GLN A 136 6.86 -2.49 6.54
N LEU A 137 5.53 -2.42 6.58
CA LEU A 137 4.79 -1.19 6.81
C LEU A 137 4.44 -1.09 8.28
N ALA A 138 5.00 -0.11 8.99
CA ALA A 138 4.58 0.20 10.35
C ALA A 138 3.18 0.86 10.36
N GLY A 139 2.57 1.01 11.54
CA GLY A 139 1.21 1.56 11.64
C GLY A 139 1.03 2.92 10.97
N HIS A 140 -0.17 3.17 10.45
CA HIS A 140 -0.56 4.44 9.82
C HIS A 140 0.24 4.83 8.56
N VAL A 141 0.93 3.89 7.91
CA VAL A 141 1.60 4.16 6.63
C VAL A 141 0.57 4.29 5.51
N HIS A 142 0.74 5.32 4.67
CA HIS A 142 -0.07 5.51 3.47
C HIS A 142 0.77 5.29 2.22
N LEU A 143 0.37 4.37 1.37
CA LEU A 143 0.93 4.18 0.03
C LEU A 143 -0.09 4.63 -1.02
N GLY A 144 0.31 5.53 -1.90
CA GLY A 144 -0.47 5.89 -3.08
C GLY A 144 -0.50 4.77 -4.12
N ASP A 145 -1.29 4.95 -5.16
CA ASP A 145 -1.39 4.00 -6.26
C ASP A 145 -0.07 3.83 -7.01
N TRP A 146 0.16 2.64 -7.55
CA TRP A 146 1.33 2.33 -8.38
C TRP A 146 2.68 2.46 -7.66
N VAL A 147 2.69 2.47 -6.32
CA VAL A 147 3.93 2.48 -5.54
C VAL A 147 4.62 1.13 -5.65
N VAL A 148 5.94 1.16 -5.84
CA VAL A 148 6.78 -0.05 -5.80
C VAL A 148 7.70 0.02 -4.58
N VAL A 149 7.62 -0.99 -3.71
CA VAL A 149 8.50 -1.11 -2.54
C VAL A 149 9.45 -2.28 -2.74
N GLY A 150 10.74 -1.97 -2.80
CA GLY A 150 11.81 -2.97 -2.88
C GLY A 150 11.90 -3.83 -1.63
N GLY A 151 12.33 -5.06 -1.80
CA GLY A 151 12.39 -6.05 -0.71
C GLY A 151 13.24 -5.61 0.49
N MET A 152 12.93 -6.16 1.66
CA MET A 152 13.63 -5.88 2.92
C MET A 152 13.61 -4.40 3.32
N SER A 153 12.67 -3.62 2.80
CA SER A 153 12.50 -2.20 3.13
C SER A 153 11.52 -2.01 4.27
N GLY A 154 11.81 -1.03 5.13
CA GLY A 154 10.99 -0.68 6.27
C GLY A 154 10.49 0.77 6.19
N LEU A 155 9.18 0.98 6.35
CA LEU A 155 8.56 2.29 6.39
C LEU A 155 8.15 2.62 7.82
N HIS A 156 8.63 3.76 8.33
CA HIS A 156 8.29 4.22 9.68
C HIS A 156 6.81 4.61 9.77
N GLN A 157 6.23 4.47 10.95
CA GLN A 157 4.82 4.83 11.18
C GLN A 157 4.50 6.27 10.75
N PHE A 158 3.30 6.47 10.24
CA PHE A 158 2.78 7.75 9.71
C PHE A 158 3.46 8.28 8.45
N VAL A 159 4.37 7.53 7.84
CA VAL A 159 4.97 7.93 6.57
C VAL A 159 3.96 7.83 5.44
N ARG A 160 3.96 8.83 4.58
CA ARG A 160 3.15 8.88 3.36
C ARG A 160 4.04 8.74 2.14
N VAL A 161 3.61 7.90 1.21
CA VAL A 161 4.29 7.65 -0.07
C VAL A 161 3.34 8.02 -1.20
N GLY A 162 3.72 9.01 -1.99
CA GLY A 162 2.92 9.47 -3.13
C GLY A 162 2.88 8.45 -4.26
N ALA A 163 1.84 8.52 -5.09
CA ALA A 163 1.64 7.58 -6.18
C ALA A 163 2.82 7.53 -7.16
N HIS A 164 3.02 6.37 -7.79
CA HIS A 164 4.12 6.09 -8.72
C HIS A 164 5.53 6.23 -8.13
N ALA A 165 5.68 6.45 -6.83
CA ALA A 165 6.99 6.47 -6.19
C ALA A 165 7.61 5.06 -6.13
N MET A 166 8.92 4.99 -6.02
CA MET A 166 9.65 3.73 -5.88
C MET A 166 10.64 3.79 -4.71
N ILE A 167 10.59 2.78 -3.87
CA ILE A 167 11.53 2.59 -2.76
C ILE A 167 12.46 1.44 -3.15
N GLY A 168 13.76 1.71 -3.17
CA GLY A 168 14.79 0.72 -3.51
C GLY A 168 14.91 -0.40 -2.47
N PHE A 169 15.62 -1.46 -2.82
CA PHE A 169 15.88 -2.61 -1.95
C PHE A 169 16.61 -2.20 -0.65
N GLN A 170 16.24 -2.78 0.48
CA GLN A 170 16.83 -2.52 1.83
C GLN A 170 16.80 -1.05 2.27
N SER A 171 15.77 -0.32 1.91
CA SER A 171 15.64 1.08 2.30
C SER A 171 14.91 1.27 3.62
N ARG A 172 15.35 2.27 4.41
CA ARG A 172 14.63 2.74 5.60
C ARG A 172 14.02 4.11 5.33
N LEU A 173 12.70 4.14 5.18
CA LEU A 173 11.95 5.37 4.93
C LEU A 173 11.36 5.91 6.23
N SER A 174 11.77 7.12 6.65
CA SER A 174 11.32 7.77 7.88
C SER A 174 10.67 9.14 7.67
N GLN A 175 10.64 9.62 6.44
CA GLN A 175 9.99 10.87 6.03
C GLN A 175 9.07 10.62 4.84
N ASP A 176 8.19 11.56 4.54
CA ASP A 176 7.25 11.43 3.44
C ASP A 176 7.98 11.41 2.09
N LEU A 177 7.53 10.56 1.19
CA LEU A 177 8.09 10.40 -0.15
C LEU A 177 7.13 10.97 -1.20
N PRO A 178 7.49 12.07 -1.87
CA PRO A 178 6.64 12.67 -2.90
C PRO A 178 6.34 11.73 -4.08
N PRO A 179 5.22 11.95 -4.80
CA PRO A 179 4.88 11.18 -5.99
C PRO A 179 6.01 11.14 -7.01
N PHE A 180 6.11 10.04 -7.75
CA PHE A 180 7.04 9.83 -8.86
C PHE A 180 8.51 9.69 -8.49
N VAL A 181 8.89 9.92 -7.23
CA VAL A 181 10.30 9.95 -6.78
C VAL A 181 10.80 8.53 -6.47
N VAL A 182 12.07 8.29 -6.78
CA VAL A 182 12.82 7.09 -6.37
C VAL A 182 13.70 7.43 -5.18
N VAL A 183 13.63 6.59 -4.15
CA VAL A 183 14.56 6.64 -3.01
C VAL A 183 15.26 5.32 -2.82
N ALA A 184 16.46 5.35 -2.23
CA ALA A 184 17.18 4.15 -1.82
C ALA A 184 18.10 4.45 -0.64
N GLY A 185 18.45 3.40 0.11
CA GLY A 185 19.45 3.47 1.19
C GLY A 185 18.88 3.46 2.60
N ASN A 186 19.76 3.49 3.61
CA ASN A 186 19.44 3.51 5.03
C ASN A 186 20.32 4.55 5.76
N PRO A 187 19.79 5.76 6.04
CA PRO A 187 18.45 6.25 5.70
C PRO A 187 18.21 6.37 4.19
N ALA A 188 16.94 6.36 3.78
CA ALA A 188 16.57 6.52 2.37
C ALA A 188 16.82 7.96 1.90
N GLU A 189 17.43 8.13 0.71
CA GLU A 189 17.72 9.40 0.07
C GLU A 189 17.15 9.45 -1.34
N ALA A 190 16.80 10.65 -1.82
CA ALA A 190 16.23 10.83 -3.15
C ALA A 190 17.28 10.58 -4.25
N GLN A 191 16.99 9.63 -5.15
CA GLN A 191 17.88 9.24 -6.25
C GLN A 191 17.47 9.89 -7.58
N GLY A 192 16.18 10.11 -7.79
CA GLY A 192 15.64 10.64 -9.04
C GLY A 192 14.16 10.41 -9.18
N ILE A 193 13.68 10.24 -10.41
CA ILE A 193 12.28 9.91 -10.69
C ILE A 193 12.13 8.47 -11.18
N ASN A 194 10.96 7.88 -10.95
CA ASN A 194 10.61 6.53 -11.42
C ASN A 194 10.27 6.51 -12.92
N ALA A 195 11.20 6.97 -13.76
CA ALA A 195 10.96 7.16 -15.20
C ALA A 195 10.52 5.86 -15.90
N GLU A 196 11.05 4.71 -15.50
CA GLU A 196 10.68 3.42 -16.09
C GLU A 196 9.28 2.99 -15.67
N GLY A 197 8.94 3.14 -14.39
CA GLY A 197 7.58 2.88 -13.90
C GLY A 197 6.55 3.77 -14.57
N LEU A 198 6.86 5.06 -14.76
CA LEU A 198 5.97 6.00 -15.45
C LEU A 198 5.72 5.58 -16.89
N ARG A 199 6.77 5.16 -17.66
CA ARG A 199 6.60 4.65 -19.02
C ARG A 199 5.71 3.42 -19.06
N ARG A 200 5.89 2.47 -18.14
CA ARG A 200 5.05 1.27 -18.05
C ARG A 200 3.59 1.59 -17.73
N CYS A 201 3.35 2.68 -16.99
CA CYS A 201 2.02 3.20 -16.71
C CYS A 201 1.46 4.11 -17.84
N GLY A 202 2.13 4.18 -19.00
CA GLY A 202 1.63 4.92 -20.18
C GLY A 202 1.79 6.43 -20.12
N PHE A 203 2.69 6.95 -19.28
CA PHE A 203 2.99 8.38 -19.27
C PHE A 203 3.69 8.79 -20.57
N SER A 204 3.22 9.88 -21.20
CA SER A 204 3.86 10.45 -22.38
C SER A 204 5.25 11.02 -22.06
N PRO A 205 6.12 11.20 -23.05
CA PRO A 205 7.40 11.87 -22.88
C PRO A 205 7.26 13.26 -22.25
N GLU A 206 6.21 13.99 -22.58
CA GLU A 206 5.89 15.34 -22.11
C GLU A 206 5.53 15.30 -20.60
N ARG A 207 4.67 14.37 -20.18
CA ARG A 207 4.36 14.15 -18.75
C ARG A 207 5.62 13.78 -17.96
N ILE A 208 6.45 12.88 -18.48
CA ILE A 208 7.72 12.51 -17.83
C ILE A 208 8.68 13.71 -17.75
N ALA A 209 8.70 14.60 -18.75
CA ALA A 209 9.50 15.82 -18.72
C ALA A 209 9.01 16.78 -17.63
N ALA A 210 7.69 16.96 -17.47
CA ALA A 210 7.10 17.75 -16.38
C ALA A 210 7.47 17.17 -15.00
N VAL A 211 7.38 15.85 -14.82
CA VAL A 211 7.81 15.18 -13.56
C VAL A 211 9.30 15.42 -13.28
N LYS A 212 10.18 15.36 -14.31
CA LYS A 212 11.60 15.71 -14.16
C LYS A 212 11.80 17.14 -13.72
N GLN A 213 11.02 18.07 -14.24
CA GLN A 213 11.11 19.49 -13.86
C GLN A 213 10.66 19.69 -12.42
N MET A 214 9.55 19.07 -11.97
CA MET A 214 9.12 19.09 -10.57
C MET A 214 10.22 18.55 -9.63
N HIS A 215 10.80 17.40 -9.98
CA HIS A 215 11.91 16.82 -9.21
C HIS A 215 13.12 17.77 -9.14
N ARG A 216 13.47 18.44 -10.24
CA ARG A 216 14.57 19.43 -10.27
C ARG A 216 14.31 20.60 -9.34
N LEU A 217 13.09 21.12 -9.29
CA LEU A 217 12.68 22.20 -8.39
C LEU A 217 12.80 21.77 -6.92
N LEU A 218 12.32 20.56 -6.58
CA LEU A 218 12.36 20.04 -5.23
C LEU A 218 13.77 19.71 -4.71
N TYR A 219 14.65 19.17 -5.56
CA TYR A 219 15.89 18.52 -5.10
C TYR A 219 17.18 19.13 -5.63
N ARG A 220 17.13 19.96 -6.67
CA ARG A 220 18.36 20.42 -7.35
C ARG A 220 18.53 21.94 -7.43
N ARG A 221 17.54 22.70 -6.97
CA ARG A 221 17.56 24.16 -7.05
C ARG A 221 17.87 24.84 -5.72
N GLY A 222 18.01 24.08 -4.64
CA GLY A 222 18.27 24.63 -3.32
C GLY A 222 17.11 25.47 -2.74
N LEU A 223 15.90 25.30 -3.29
CA LEU A 223 14.72 26.01 -2.85
C LEU A 223 14.21 25.47 -1.50
N THR A 224 13.50 26.30 -0.76
CA THR A 224 12.66 25.82 0.34
C THR A 224 11.53 24.96 -0.22
N LEU A 225 10.86 24.18 0.62
CA LEU A 225 9.72 23.36 0.17
C LEU A 225 8.59 24.25 -0.35
N GLU A 226 8.33 25.36 0.33
CA GLU A 226 7.31 26.32 -0.03
C GLU A 226 7.60 27.01 -1.38
N ASP A 227 8.85 27.47 -1.58
CA ASP A 227 9.27 28.07 -2.84
C ASP A 227 9.21 27.07 -4.00
N ALA A 228 9.65 25.82 -3.77
CA ALA A 228 9.57 24.77 -4.77
C ALA A 228 8.12 24.46 -5.15
N ALA A 229 7.21 24.35 -4.17
CA ALA A 229 5.78 24.14 -4.44
C ALA A 229 5.17 25.31 -5.22
N ARG A 230 5.52 26.56 -4.89
CA ARG A 230 5.07 27.74 -5.63
C ARG A 230 5.57 27.72 -7.08
N GLU A 231 6.85 27.42 -7.33
CA GLU A 231 7.37 27.33 -8.70
C GLU A 231 6.75 26.16 -9.49
N ILE A 232 6.50 25.03 -8.84
CA ILE A 232 5.79 23.89 -9.45
C ILE A 232 4.38 24.32 -9.90
N GLY A 233 3.64 25.05 -9.06
CA GLY A 233 2.30 25.55 -9.39
C GLY A 233 2.28 26.56 -10.54
N GLN A 234 3.41 27.21 -10.84
CA GLN A 234 3.56 28.19 -11.92
C GLN A 234 4.13 27.57 -13.21
N MET A 235 4.40 26.26 -13.24
CA MET A 235 4.91 25.59 -14.44
C MET A 235 3.91 25.73 -15.61
N PRO A 236 4.36 26.03 -16.85
CA PRO A 236 3.48 26.09 -18.02
C PRO A 236 2.70 24.79 -18.26
N GLU A 237 3.29 23.67 -17.91
CA GLU A 237 2.73 22.33 -18.02
C GLU A 237 1.48 22.14 -17.15
N ALA A 238 1.20 23.05 -16.21
CA ALA A 238 -0.04 23.06 -15.42
C ALA A 238 -1.32 23.30 -16.26
N GLN A 239 -1.16 23.71 -17.50
CA GLN A 239 -2.25 23.91 -18.47
C GLN A 239 -2.27 22.85 -19.59
N THR A 240 -1.52 21.77 -19.42
CA THR A 240 -1.36 20.67 -20.41
C THR A 240 -1.89 19.36 -19.83
N GLU A 241 -1.64 18.25 -20.53
CA GLU A 241 -1.92 16.90 -20.04
C GLU A 241 -1.23 16.56 -18.70
N SER A 242 -0.17 17.29 -18.31
CA SER A 242 0.55 17.13 -17.04
C SER A 242 -0.14 17.83 -15.86
N ALA A 243 -1.24 18.53 -16.08
CA ALA A 243 -1.94 19.27 -15.01
C ALA A 243 -2.34 18.39 -13.80
N ALA A 244 -2.75 17.16 -14.07
CA ALA A 244 -3.11 16.21 -13.01
C ALA A 244 -1.89 15.79 -12.19
N ASP A 245 -0.74 15.57 -12.83
CA ASP A 245 0.51 15.17 -12.18
C ASP A 245 1.06 16.29 -11.27
N ILE A 246 0.99 17.53 -11.77
CA ILE A 246 1.38 18.74 -11.02
C ILE A 246 0.47 18.91 -9.80
N ARG A 247 -0.83 18.77 -9.97
CA ARG A 247 -1.81 18.87 -8.86
C ARG A 247 -1.53 17.80 -7.82
N GLN A 248 -1.33 16.55 -8.24
CA GLN A 248 -1.01 15.44 -7.35
C GLN A 248 0.26 15.70 -6.52
N MET A 249 1.29 16.27 -7.14
CA MET A 249 2.49 16.69 -6.43
C MET A 249 2.19 17.77 -5.40
N LEU A 250 1.47 18.83 -5.79
CA LEU A 250 1.16 19.96 -4.90
C LEU A 250 0.26 19.54 -3.73
N ASP A 251 -0.75 18.72 -3.97
CA ASP A 251 -1.64 18.18 -2.92
C ASP A 251 -0.85 17.35 -1.91
N PHE A 252 0.09 16.54 -2.39
CA PHE A 252 0.98 15.77 -1.53
C PHE A 252 1.87 16.69 -0.69
N LEU A 253 2.54 17.67 -1.29
CA LEU A 253 3.42 18.59 -0.57
C LEU A 253 2.67 19.42 0.47
N GLY A 254 1.45 19.85 0.17
CA GLY A 254 0.59 20.58 1.09
C GLY A 254 0.09 19.75 2.28
N SER A 255 0.11 18.44 2.16
CA SER A 255 -0.33 17.50 3.20
C SER A 255 0.80 16.76 3.91
N ALA A 256 2.07 16.98 3.53
CA ALA A 256 3.22 16.32 4.13
C ALA A 256 3.43 16.78 5.59
N GLN A 257 3.42 15.82 6.53
CA GLN A 257 3.50 16.12 7.97
C GLN A 257 4.88 15.86 8.56
N ARG A 258 5.64 14.94 7.97
CA ARG A 258 6.96 14.50 8.47
C ARG A 258 8.14 15.14 7.72
N GLY A 259 7.88 16.18 6.92
CA GLY A 259 8.84 16.64 5.91
C GLY A 259 9.02 15.60 4.81
N ILE A 260 9.66 15.97 3.72
CA ILE A 260 9.95 15.05 2.61
C ILE A 260 11.37 14.51 2.68
N VAL A 261 11.59 13.30 2.17
CA VAL A 261 12.95 12.75 1.95
C VAL A 261 13.72 13.68 1.03
N ARG A 262 14.95 13.99 1.40
CA ARG A 262 15.88 14.82 0.59
C ARG A 262 17.22 14.11 0.40
#